data_b7cf3fb5490889549f1484f53abf2dea
#
_entry.id   b7cf3fb5490889549f1484f53abf2dea
#
_cell.length_a   1.000
_cell.length_b   1.000
_cell.length_c   1.000
_cell.angle_alpha   90.00
_cell.angle_beta   90.00
_cell.angle_gamma   90.00
#
_symmetry.space_group_name_H-M   'P 1'
#
loop_
_entity.id
_entity.type
_entity.pdbx_description
1 polymer ?
#
loop_
_entity_poly.entity_id
_entity_poly.type
_entity_poly.pdbx_seq_one_letter_code
_entity_poly.pdbx_strand_id
1 'polypeptide(L)'
;MNLGRILYPRFEERALEHRFILDNNEKAARQAGWGFLFGAFGYAVLGLLSLFLLPEYFSRAALFIYGFVLPTHVAAAITVRFLGRFFYLQWLLVLANVFSNTCAIVLIHMSRDEDYHKYGYGLIICIIIYIFAMLRLRTFFAIVASSLVILEYVAYVWFIRPMPIYDFIYSISFISFVNTAGLFSVFFFEQNMRNEFMQSRTIEKQSKLLGEEKKKSEALLLNILPETVANRLLSGERTIADYFDSVSVLFADIEGFTSLSRRLNPQELVALLNRVFSHFDSLAEVLGLEKIKTIGDAYMVGAGLPHKVDDHAERCFAMAQGMLRILEEENQSLEDKLRLRIGIASGPVVAGVIGQNKFIYDLWGDTVNTASRMESSGVAGEIHITETTMLALGKTAQFVDRGEIEIKGIGKMRTFLARPV
;
A
#
# COMPACT_ATOMS: atom_id res chain seq x y z
N MET A 1 0.16 -0.38 -40.39
CA MET A 1 0.88 0.24 -39.25
C MET A 1 1.12 1.69 -39.60
N ASN A 2 0.65 2.66 -38.81
CA ASN A 2 0.69 4.07 -39.18
C ASN A 2 2.12 4.60 -38.92
N LEU A 3 2.83 5.03 -39.97
CA LEU A 3 4.22 5.51 -39.90
C LEU A 3 4.42 6.60 -38.84
N GLY A 4 3.40 7.45 -38.62
CA GLY A 4 3.42 8.48 -37.59
C GLY A 4 3.50 7.94 -36.15
N ARG A 5 2.94 6.76 -35.88
CA ARG A 5 3.06 6.10 -34.55
C ARG A 5 4.41 5.43 -34.35
N ILE A 6 5.10 5.06 -35.42
CA ILE A 6 6.46 4.51 -35.35
C ILE A 6 7.46 5.63 -35.05
N LEU A 7 7.36 6.74 -35.79
CA LEU A 7 8.29 7.87 -35.67
C LEU A 7 8.07 8.68 -34.37
N TYR A 8 6.84 8.67 -33.82
CA TYR A 8 6.49 9.40 -32.64
C TYR A 8 5.53 8.58 -31.76
N PRO A 9 6.05 7.56 -31.05
CA PRO A 9 5.23 6.76 -30.12
C PRO A 9 4.65 7.65 -29.02
N ARG A 10 3.34 7.54 -28.76
CA ARG A 10 2.70 8.25 -27.63
C ARG A 10 1.50 7.47 -27.12
N PHE A 11 1.18 7.71 -25.87
CA PHE A 11 -0.07 7.24 -25.28
C PHE A 11 -1.26 8.03 -25.89
N GLU A 12 -2.42 7.39 -26.00
CA GLU A 12 -3.64 8.03 -26.51
C GLU A 12 -4.15 9.10 -25.55
N GLU A 13 -4.01 8.85 -24.24
CA GLU A 13 -4.37 9.77 -23.19
C GLU A 13 -3.28 10.82 -22.97
N ARG A 14 -3.61 12.10 -23.19
CA ARG A 14 -2.66 13.23 -23.05
C ARG A 14 -2.07 13.37 -21.65
N ALA A 15 -2.86 13.11 -20.61
CA ALA A 15 -2.40 13.19 -19.22
C ALA A 15 -1.35 12.11 -18.91
N LEU A 16 -1.54 10.91 -19.46
CA LEU A 16 -0.60 9.79 -19.32
C LEU A 16 0.70 10.07 -20.06
N GLU A 17 0.61 10.61 -21.29
CA GLU A 17 1.80 11.01 -22.04
C GLU A 17 2.60 12.10 -21.32
N HIS A 18 1.93 13.11 -20.76
CA HIS A 18 2.60 14.16 -20.02
C HIS A 18 3.36 13.62 -18.79
N ARG A 19 2.74 12.72 -18.04
CA ARG A 19 3.38 12.08 -16.89
C ARG A 19 4.56 11.20 -17.29
N PHE A 20 4.43 10.44 -18.37
CA PHE A 20 5.53 9.66 -18.93
C PHE A 20 6.71 10.55 -19.32
N ILE A 21 6.45 11.68 -20.01
CA ILE A 21 7.50 12.63 -20.41
C ILE A 21 8.26 13.16 -19.21
N LEU A 22 7.57 13.54 -18.13
CA LEU A 22 8.22 14.05 -16.92
C LEU A 22 9.08 12.97 -16.23
N ASP A 23 8.54 11.76 -16.05
CA ASP A 23 9.29 10.63 -15.48
C ASP A 23 10.51 10.27 -16.33
N ASN A 24 10.33 10.19 -17.66
CA ASN A 24 11.43 9.89 -18.56
C ASN A 24 12.48 11.00 -18.59
N ASN A 25 12.09 12.28 -18.56
CA ASN A 25 13.02 13.39 -18.56
C ASN A 25 13.88 13.43 -17.29
N GLU A 26 13.32 13.10 -16.13
CA GLU A 26 14.10 13.00 -14.90
C GLU A 26 15.16 11.90 -14.97
N LYS A 27 14.80 10.73 -15.52
CA LYS A 27 15.73 9.63 -15.76
C LYS A 27 16.77 9.98 -16.84
N ALA A 28 16.33 10.65 -17.92
CA ALA A 28 17.21 11.11 -19.00
C ALA A 28 18.23 12.14 -18.51
N ALA A 29 17.84 13.08 -17.66
CA ALA A 29 18.74 14.07 -17.11
C ALA A 29 19.86 13.43 -16.26
N ARG A 30 19.51 12.43 -15.45
CA ARG A 30 20.49 11.67 -14.65
C ARG A 30 21.45 10.90 -15.54
N GLN A 31 20.95 10.21 -16.55
CA GLN A 31 21.76 9.43 -17.48
C GLN A 31 22.65 10.34 -18.37
N ALA A 32 22.08 11.43 -18.89
CA ALA A 32 22.83 12.40 -19.71
C ALA A 32 23.97 13.07 -18.93
N GLY A 33 23.80 13.31 -17.62
CA GLY A 33 24.88 13.81 -16.77
C GLY A 33 26.12 12.87 -16.77
N TRP A 34 25.88 11.56 -16.65
CA TRP A 34 26.96 10.57 -16.80
C TRP A 34 27.48 10.50 -18.25
N GLY A 35 26.58 10.60 -19.24
CA GLY A 35 26.94 10.65 -20.64
C GLY A 35 27.92 11.78 -20.92
N PHE A 36 27.63 13.01 -20.51
CA PHE A 36 28.55 14.15 -20.72
C PHE A 36 29.91 13.94 -20.05
N LEU A 37 29.97 13.33 -18.86
CA LEU A 37 31.25 12.97 -18.23
C LEU A 37 32.01 11.92 -19.03
N PHE A 38 31.30 10.93 -19.58
CA PHE A 38 31.90 9.92 -20.47
C PHE A 38 32.41 10.56 -21.77
N GLY A 39 31.64 11.47 -22.37
CA GLY A 39 32.07 12.28 -23.50
C GLY A 39 33.33 13.10 -23.22
N ALA A 40 33.35 13.77 -22.05
CA ALA A 40 34.52 14.50 -21.60
C ALA A 40 35.76 13.59 -21.48
N PHE A 41 35.60 12.41 -20.87
CA PHE A 41 36.67 11.41 -20.83
C PHE A 41 37.15 10.97 -22.22
N GLY A 42 36.22 10.72 -23.15
CA GLY A 42 36.56 10.38 -24.52
C GLY A 42 37.41 11.45 -25.22
N TYR A 43 37.02 12.72 -25.08
CA TYR A 43 37.82 13.85 -25.59
C TYR A 43 39.18 13.98 -24.91
N ALA A 44 39.27 13.74 -23.59
CA ALA A 44 40.52 13.76 -22.86
C ALA A 44 41.49 12.67 -23.36
N VAL A 45 40.98 11.46 -23.58
CA VAL A 45 41.77 10.35 -24.17
C VAL A 45 42.21 10.68 -25.58
N LEU A 46 41.31 11.24 -26.41
CA LEU A 46 41.67 11.68 -27.77
C LEU A 46 42.78 12.72 -27.75
N GLY A 47 42.73 13.67 -26.84
CA GLY A 47 43.76 14.68 -26.62
C GLY A 47 45.13 14.09 -26.27
N LEU A 48 45.12 13.06 -25.36
CA LEU A 48 46.36 12.36 -25.00
C LEU A 48 46.91 11.53 -26.14
N LEU A 49 46.05 10.84 -26.91
CA LEU A 49 46.45 10.04 -28.08
C LEU A 49 47.06 10.94 -29.16
N SER A 50 46.58 12.17 -29.32
CA SER A 50 47.14 13.10 -30.32
C SER A 50 48.59 13.46 -30.04
N LEU A 51 49.06 13.38 -28.80
CA LEU A 51 50.44 13.57 -28.42
C LEU A 51 51.39 12.56 -29.07
N PHE A 52 50.90 11.29 -29.17
CA PHE A 52 51.70 10.19 -29.72
C PHE A 52 51.54 10.00 -31.19
N LEU A 53 50.33 10.22 -31.71
CA LEU A 53 49.97 9.95 -33.11
C LEU A 53 50.23 11.15 -34.03
N LEU A 54 50.05 12.37 -33.52
CA LEU A 54 50.13 13.62 -34.29
C LEU A 54 50.77 14.75 -33.43
N PRO A 55 52.08 14.68 -33.12
CA PRO A 55 52.75 15.60 -32.21
C PRO A 55 52.72 17.07 -32.65
N GLU A 56 52.79 17.33 -33.96
CA GLU A 56 52.66 18.71 -34.52
C GLU A 56 51.26 19.32 -34.31
N TYR A 57 50.25 18.49 -34.24
CA TYR A 57 48.88 18.87 -34.01
C TYR A 57 48.53 19.02 -32.52
N PHE A 58 49.24 18.30 -31.64
CA PHE A 58 48.92 18.16 -30.20
C PHE A 58 48.73 19.49 -29.49
N SER A 59 49.61 20.45 -29.65
CA SER A 59 49.54 21.72 -28.91
C SER A 59 48.26 22.52 -29.16
N ARG A 60 47.76 22.51 -30.42
CA ARG A 60 46.51 23.18 -30.79
C ARG A 60 45.27 22.38 -30.34
N ALA A 61 45.30 21.10 -30.58
CA ALA A 61 44.24 20.21 -30.16
C ALA A 61 44.09 20.17 -28.64
N ALA A 62 45.20 20.11 -27.90
CA ALA A 62 45.20 20.13 -26.43
C ALA A 62 44.59 21.42 -25.90
N LEU A 63 44.97 22.58 -26.43
CA LEU A 63 44.38 23.85 -26.00
C LEU A 63 42.85 23.88 -26.24
N PHE A 64 42.38 23.41 -27.33
CA PHE A 64 40.95 23.34 -27.67
C PHE A 64 40.21 22.32 -26.80
N ILE A 65 40.74 21.10 -26.68
CA ILE A 65 40.11 20.04 -25.88
C ILE A 65 40.07 20.39 -24.39
N TYR A 66 41.24 20.67 -23.80
CA TYR A 66 41.35 20.88 -22.35
C TYR A 66 40.90 22.29 -21.92
N GLY A 67 41.05 23.31 -22.76
CA GLY A 67 40.65 24.69 -22.48
C GLY A 67 39.18 24.98 -22.77
N PHE A 68 38.54 24.23 -23.71
CA PHE A 68 37.18 24.55 -24.11
C PHE A 68 36.22 23.34 -24.08
N VAL A 69 36.52 22.22 -24.76
CA VAL A 69 35.58 21.11 -24.89
C VAL A 69 35.33 20.43 -23.55
N LEU A 70 36.37 20.15 -22.80
CA LEU A 70 36.29 19.45 -21.53
C LEU A 70 35.49 20.25 -20.46
N PRO A 71 35.81 21.55 -20.23
CA PRO A 71 35.04 22.38 -19.29
C PRO A 71 33.56 22.49 -19.67
N THR A 72 33.23 22.61 -20.96
CA THR A 72 31.85 22.70 -21.43
C THR A 72 31.06 21.39 -21.19
N HIS A 73 31.66 20.22 -21.40
CA HIS A 73 31.06 18.94 -21.10
C HIS A 73 30.84 18.73 -19.61
N VAL A 74 31.79 19.11 -18.78
CA VAL A 74 31.64 19.06 -17.31
C VAL A 74 30.53 20.00 -16.84
N ALA A 75 30.50 21.23 -17.36
CA ALA A 75 29.41 22.17 -17.07
C ALA A 75 28.04 21.62 -17.50
N ALA A 76 27.96 21.03 -18.68
CA ALA A 76 26.73 20.38 -19.17
C ALA A 76 26.31 19.21 -18.27
N ALA A 77 27.26 18.38 -17.81
CA ALA A 77 26.98 17.27 -16.88
C ALA A 77 26.37 17.71 -15.56
N ILE A 78 26.83 18.86 -15.05
CA ILE A 78 26.30 19.44 -13.81
C ILE A 78 24.90 20.04 -14.08
N THR A 79 24.82 20.88 -15.11
CA THR A 79 23.60 21.66 -15.40
C THR A 79 22.42 20.76 -15.78
N VAL A 80 22.64 19.71 -16.57
CA VAL A 80 21.56 18.83 -17.03
C VAL A 80 20.82 18.15 -15.90
N ARG A 81 21.46 17.88 -14.76
CA ARG A 81 20.84 17.27 -13.58
C ARG A 81 19.72 18.12 -12.98
N PHE A 82 19.83 19.44 -13.09
CA PHE A 82 18.80 20.36 -12.63
C PHE A 82 17.66 20.58 -13.64
N LEU A 83 17.88 20.18 -14.91
CA LEU A 83 16.93 20.39 -15.99
C LEU A 83 15.94 19.22 -16.20
N GLY A 84 16.06 18.14 -15.43
CA GLY A 84 15.22 16.94 -15.57
C GLY A 84 13.69 17.18 -15.45
N ARG A 85 13.29 18.25 -14.76
CA ARG A 85 11.87 18.62 -14.62
C ARG A 85 11.32 19.47 -15.77
N PHE A 86 12.18 19.91 -16.69
CA PHE A 86 11.76 20.77 -17.78
C PHE A 86 11.33 19.97 -19.02
N PHE A 87 10.21 20.36 -19.57
CA PHE A 87 9.68 19.77 -20.81
C PHE A 87 10.65 19.85 -21.99
N TYR A 88 11.47 20.90 -22.03
CA TYR A 88 12.44 21.16 -23.11
C TYR A 88 13.74 20.37 -23.01
N LEU A 89 13.92 19.51 -21.99
CA LEU A 89 15.16 18.75 -21.79
C LEU A 89 15.64 18.04 -23.08
N GLN A 90 14.73 17.39 -23.80
CA GLN A 90 15.09 16.64 -25.00
C GLN A 90 15.70 17.55 -26.10
N TRP A 91 15.18 18.75 -26.28
CA TRP A 91 15.75 19.74 -27.20
C TRP A 91 17.11 20.24 -26.75
N LEU A 92 17.32 20.45 -25.47
CA LEU A 92 18.62 20.83 -24.92
C LEU A 92 19.67 19.74 -25.16
N LEU A 93 19.27 18.47 -25.01
CA LEU A 93 20.15 17.33 -25.31
C LEU A 93 20.47 17.24 -26.81
N VAL A 94 19.53 17.53 -27.70
CA VAL A 94 19.80 17.64 -29.16
C VAL A 94 20.82 18.73 -29.44
N LEU A 95 20.65 19.94 -28.92
CA LEU A 95 21.56 21.05 -29.11
C LEU A 95 22.97 20.76 -28.56
N ALA A 96 23.07 20.16 -27.38
CA ALA A 96 24.34 19.76 -26.80
C ALA A 96 25.09 18.74 -27.64
N ASN A 97 24.34 17.83 -28.32
CA ASN A 97 24.93 16.88 -29.23
C ASN A 97 25.46 17.52 -30.51
N VAL A 98 24.67 18.39 -31.12
CA VAL A 98 25.10 19.15 -32.31
C VAL A 98 26.38 19.93 -31.98
N PHE A 99 26.40 20.61 -30.82
CA PHE A 99 27.59 21.29 -30.32
C PHE A 99 28.82 20.36 -30.17
N SER A 100 28.62 19.16 -29.55
CA SER A 100 29.71 18.16 -29.43
C SER A 100 30.25 17.71 -30.78
N ASN A 101 29.35 17.52 -31.78
CA ASN A 101 29.74 17.16 -33.13
C ASN A 101 30.50 18.29 -33.84
N THR A 102 30.05 19.54 -33.68
CA THR A 102 30.77 20.71 -34.16
C THR A 102 32.21 20.75 -33.61
N CYS A 103 32.38 20.49 -32.29
CA CYS A 103 33.70 20.40 -31.66
C CYS A 103 34.57 19.29 -32.32
N ALA A 104 33.99 18.13 -32.63
CA ALA A 104 34.69 17.05 -33.29
C ALA A 104 35.14 17.44 -34.74
N ILE A 105 34.25 18.10 -35.50
CA ILE A 105 34.56 18.60 -36.83
C ILE A 105 35.69 19.63 -36.79
N VAL A 106 35.68 20.54 -35.81
CA VAL A 106 36.78 21.52 -35.61
C VAL A 106 38.09 20.79 -35.35
N LEU A 107 38.10 19.73 -34.54
CA LEU A 107 39.30 18.93 -34.29
C LEU A 107 39.81 18.25 -35.55
N ILE A 108 38.90 17.69 -36.37
CA ILE A 108 39.24 17.12 -37.68
C ILE A 108 39.85 18.20 -38.60
N HIS A 109 39.26 19.39 -38.61
CA HIS A 109 39.74 20.51 -39.43
C HIS A 109 41.12 21.04 -39.02
N MET A 110 41.42 21.04 -37.72
CA MET A 110 42.70 21.51 -37.18
C MET A 110 43.88 20.60 -37.56
N SER A 111 43.65 19.33 -37.88
CA SER A 111 44.66 18.41 -38.38
C SER A 111 45.11 18.79 -39.80
N ARG A 112 46.38 18.71 -40.04
CA ARG A 112 46.97 18.90 -41.39
C ARG A 112 47.21 17.60 -42.15
N ASP A 113 47.06 16.47 -41.45
CA ASP A 113 47.25 15.13 -41.99
C ASP A 113 46.09 14.74 -42.89
N GLU A 114 46.37 14.35 -44.13
CA GLU A 114 45.37 13.95 -45.13
C GLU A 114 44.66 12.65 -44.70
N ASP A 115 45.38 11.70 -44.12
CA ASP A 115 44.80 10.45 -43.65
C ASP A 115 43.85 10.69 -42.47
N TYR A 116 44.16 11.61 -41.56
CA TYR A 116 43.26 11.99 -40.46
C TYR A 116 41.95 12.58 -40.99
N HIS A 117 42.00 13.39 -42.04
CA HIS A 117 40.76 13.89 -42.67
C HIS A 117 39.97 12.80 -43.33
N LYS A 118 40.63 11.87 -44.04
CA LYS A 118 40.02 10.76 -44.76
C LYS A 118 39.26 9.83 -43.78
N TYR A 119 39.83 9.54 -42.63
CA TYR A 119 39.27 8.63 -41.62
C TYR A 119 38.54 9.35 -40.46
N GLY A 120 38.47 10.67 -40.48
CA GLY A 120 37.84 11.49 -39.44
C GLY A 120 36.32 11.19 -39.22
N TYR A 121 35.65 10.57 -40.21
CA TYR A 121 34.28 10.10 -40.06
C TYR A 121 34.09 9.10 -38.90
N GLY A 122 35.15 8.38 -38.48
CA GLY A 122 35.12 7.51 -37.32
C GLY A 122 34.74 8.25 -36.02
N LEU A 123 35.19 9.52 -35.87
CA LEU A 123 34.82 10.34 -34.75
C LEU A 123 33.32 10.70 -34.78
N ILE A 124 32.77 10.96 -35.96
CA ILE A 124 31.35 11.22 -36.16
C ILE A 124 30.51 9.99 -35.76
N ILE A 125 30.99 8.80 -36.15
CA ILE A 125 30.36 7.52 -35.76
C ILE A 125 30.34 7.36 -34.23
N CYS A 126 31.45 7.66 -33.56
CA CYS A 126 31.51 7.61 -32.09
C CYS A 126 30.47 8.54 -31.45
N ILE A 127 30.25 9.74 -32.00
CA ILE A 127 29.23 10.68 -31.52
C ILE A 127 27.82 10.13 -31.76
N ILE A 128 27.55 9.54 -32.91
CA ILE A 128 26.26 8.93 -33.21
C ILE A 128 25.98 7.77 -32.26
N ILE A 129 26.96 6.90 -32.01
CA ILE A 129 26.83 5.82 -30.99
C ILE A 129 26.59 6.41 -29.60
N TYR A 130 27.31 7.47 -29.26
CA TYR A 130 27.11 8.17 -27.98
C TYR A 130 25.70 8.73 -27.84
N ILE A 131 25.10 9.33 -28.87
CA ILE A 131 23.70 9.79 -28.89
C ILE A 131 22.75 8.66 -28.48
N PHE A 132 22.93 7.50 -29.14
CA PHE A 132 22.01 6.38 -28.96
C PHE A 132 22.20 5.64 -27.63
N ALA A 133 23.44 5.55 -27.14
CA ALA A 133 23.75 4.78 -25.92
C ALA A 133 23.60 5.58 -24.63
N MET A 134 23.97 6.88 -24.63
CA MET A 134 24.18 7.62 -23.38
C MET A 134 23.13 8.66 -23.07
N LEU A 135 22.43 9.22 -24.06
CA LEU A 135 21.60 10.39 -23.82
C LEU A 135 20.12 10.10 -23.52
N ARG A 136 19.66 8.88 -23.64
CA ARG A 136 18.26 8.50 -23.43
C ARG A 136 17.29 9.42 -24.17
N LEU A 137 17.62 9.75 -25.44
CA LEU A 137 16.73 10.51 -26.29
C LEU A 137 15.52 9.67 -26.70
N ARG A 138 14.36 10.32 -26.80
CA ARG A 138 13.18 9.70 -27.43
C ARG A 138 13.40 9.61 -28.92
N THR A 139 12.77 8.65 -29.58
CA THR A 139 12.97 8.31 -31.01
C THR A 139 12.94 9.54 -31.90
N PHE A 140 11.95 10.42 -31.78
CA PHE A 140 11.86 11.65 -32.56
C PHE A 140 13.10 12.54 -32.39
N PHE A 141 13.55 12.78 -31.17
CA PHE A 141 14.70 13.63 -30.86
C PHE A 141 16.02 13.00 -31.28
N ALA A 142 16.11 11.67 -31.22
CA ALA A 142 17.26 10.92 -31.72
C ALA A 142 17.39 11.04 -33.25
N ILE A 143 16.26 10.96 -33.96
CA ILE A 143 16.22 11.19 -35.43
C ILE A 143 16.70 12.61 -35.73
N VAL A 144 16.18 13.62 -35.06
CA VAL A 144 16.57 15.01 -35.28
C VAL A 144 18.06 15.22 -34.99
N ALA A 145 18.54 14.74 -33.80
CA ALA A 145 19.93 14.91 -33.42
C ALA A 145 20.90 14.26 -34.41
N SER A 146 20.66 12.99 -34.77
CA SER A 146 21.54 12.27 -35.67
C SER A 146 21.49 12.82 -37.10
N SER A 147 20.33 13.29 -37.57
CA SER A 147 20.21 13.94 -38.87
C SER A 147 20.99 15.24 -38.95
N LEU A 148 20.96 16.06 -37.88
CA LEU A 148 21.76 17.28 -37.81
C LEU A 148 23.26 17.00 -37.82
N VAL A 149 23.69 15.97 -37.06
CA VAL A 149 25.09 15.53 -37.03
C VAL A 149 25.57 15.10 -38.42
N ILE A 150 24.76 14.33 -39.15
CA ILE A 150 25.07 13.92 -40.51
C ILE A 150 25.13 15.14 -41.46
N LEU A 151 24.18 16.07 -41.33
CA LEU A 151 24.14 17.28 -42.15
C LEU A 151 25.37 18.17 -41.92
N GLU A 152 25.82 18.34 -40.68
CA GLU A 152 27.05 19.06 -40.38
C GLU A 152 28.29 18.42 -41.05
N TYR A 153 28.38 17.07 -40.99
CA TYR A 153 29.47 16.36 -41.65
C TYR A 153 29.45 16.53 -43.17
N VAL A 154 28.28 16.39 -43.80
CA VAL A 154 28.09 16.61 -45.22
C VAL A 154 28.48 18.04 -45.61
N ALA A 155 27.99 19.05 -44.86
CA ALA A 155 28.31 20.43 -45.08
C ALA A 155 29.82 20.71 -44.95
N TYR A 156 30.48 20.12 -43.96
CA TYR A 156 31.94 20.22 -43.82
C TYR A 156 32.69 19.70 -45.01
N VAL A 157 32.32 18.51 -45.50
CA VAL A 157 32.98 17.87 -46.67
C VAL A 157 32.74 18.67 -47.95
N TRP A 158 31.53 19.21 -48.17
CA TRP A 158 31.22 19.93 -49.42
C TRP A 158 31.74 21.36 -49.45
N PHE A 159 31.72 22.08 -48.37
CA PHE A 159 31.97 23.51 -48.37
C PHE A 159 33.31 23.91 -47.74
N ILE A 160 33.87 23.11 -46.86
CA ILE A 160 35.06 23.49 -46.09
C ILE A 160 36.26 22.68 -46.55
N ARG A 161 36.14 21.37 -46.70
CA ARG A 161 37.24 20.51 -47.07
C ARG A 161 36.81 19.35 -47.98
N PRO A 162 36.71 19.56 -49.29
CA PRO A 162 36.30 18.53 -50.25
C PRO A 162 37.23 17.31 -50.23
N MET A 163 36.65 16.13 -50.33
CA MET A 163 37.34 14.87 -50.45
C MET A 163 36.95 14.12 -51.71
N PRO A 164 37.73 13.10 -52.17
CA PRO A 164 37.37 12.27 -53.32
C PRO A 164 35.98 11.64 -53.15
N ILE A 165 35.22 11.58 -54.24
CA ILE A 165 33.82 11.11 -54.21
C ILE A 165 33.69 9.67 -53.67
N TYR A 166 34.66 8.80 -53.94
CA TYR A 166 34.63 7.42 -53.42
C TYR A 166 34.78 7.38 -51.90
N ASP A 167 35.67 8.18 -51.32
CA ASP A 167 35.88 8.27 -49.88
C ASP A 167 34.64 8.88 -49.18
N PHE A 168 34.00 9.85 -49.82
CA PHE A 168 32.74 10.42 -49.35
C PHE A 168 31.60 9.39 -49.33
N ILE A 169 31.41 8.67 -50.47
CA ILE A 169 30.37 7.62 -50.54
C ILE A 169 30.61 6.53 -49.50
N TYR A 170 31.86 6.11 -49.30
CA TYR A 170 32.22 5.12 -48.30
C TYR A 170 31.88 5.61 -46.88
N SER A 171 32.33 6.80 -46.49
CA SER A 171 32.10 7.38 -45.16
C SER A 171 30.61 7.58 -44.88
N ILE A 172 29.85 8.15 -45.81
CA ILE A 172 28.41 8.41 -45.61
C ILE A 172 27.59 7.10 -45.55
N SER A 173 27.99 6.08 -46.32
CA SER A 173 27.35 4.76 -46.28
C SER A 173 27.51 4.11 -44.89
N PHE A 174 28.73 4.17 -44.34
CA PHE A 174 29.02 3.61 -43.04
C PHE A 174 28.33 4.38 -41.88
N ILE A 175 28.36 5.72 -41.96
CA ILE A 175 27.60 6.59 -41.01
C ILE A 175 26.10 6.27 -41.07
N SER A 176 25.53 6.15 -42.28
CA SER A 176 24.11 5.85 -42.47
C SER A 176 23.74 4.47 -41.94
N PHE A 177 24.59 3.47 -42.12
CA PHE A 177 24.38 2.12 -41.55
C PHE A 177 24.32 2.15 -40.02
N VAL A 178 25.32 2.77 -39.37
CA VAL A 178 25.37 2.91 -37.92
C VAL A 178 24.17 3.71 -37.37
N ASN A 179 23.82 4.80 -38.10
CA ASN A 179 22.67 5.62 -37.74
C ASN A 179 21.35 4.83 -37.77
N THR A 180 21.14 4.05 -38.85
CA THR A 180 19.93 3.24 -39.01
C THR A 180 19.82 2.18 -37.88
N ALA A 181 20.92 1.47 -37.61
CA ALA A 181 20.96 0.49 -36.52
C ALA A 181 20.69 1.13 -35.13
N GLY A 182 21.29 2.31 -34.91
CA GLY A 182 21.08 3.05 -33.66
C GLY A 182 19.65 3.56 -33.48
N LEU A 183 19.03 4.10 -34.52
CA LEU A 183 17.64 4.54 -34.51
C LEU A 183 16.67 3.38 -34.21
N PHE A 184 16.93 2.21 -34.80
CA PHE A 184 16.18 1.00 -34.53
C PHE A 184 16.29 0.62 -33.04
N SER A 185 17.48 0.66 -32.46
CA SER A 185 17.72 0.40 -31.05
C SER A 185 16.97 1.39 -30.17
N VAL A 186 17.02 2.70 -30.44
CA VAL A 186 16.32 3.74 -29.67
C VAL A 186 14.81 3.55 -29.74
N PHE A 187 14.27 3.17 -30.90
CA PHE A 187 12.84 2.88 -31.02
C PHE A 187 12.39 1.76 -30.07
N PHE A 188 13.09 0.62 -30.08
CA PHE A 188 12.79 -0.48 -29.16
C PHE A 188 12.99 -0.10 -27.70
N PHE A 189 14.01 0.69 -27.41
CA PHE A 189 14.27 1.18 -26.07
C PHE A 189 13.14 2.09 -25.59
N GLU A 190 12.62 3.01 -26.42
CA GLU A 190 11.47 3.85 -26.07
C GLU A 190 10.21 3.01 -25.84
N GLN A 191 9.96 1.95 -26.64
CA GLN A 191 8.84 1.04 -26.42
C GLN A 191 8.95 0.33 -25.05
N ASN A 192 10.13 -0.16 -24.72
CA ASN A 192 10.38 -0.81 -23.42
C ASN A 192 10.16 0.18 -22.25
N MET A 193 10.66 1.41 -22.35
CA MET A 193 10.43 2.44 -21.34
C MET A 193 8.94 2.73 -21.13
N ARG A 194 8.14 2.75 -22.21
CA ARG A 194 6.69 2.94 -22.13
C ARG A 194 6.00 1.76 -21.47
N ASN A 195 6.41 0.55 -21.79
CA ASN A 195 5.89 -0.67 -21.19
C ASN A 195 6.22 -0.74 -19.69
N GLU A 196 7.46 -0.45 -19.29
CA GLU A 196 7.88 -0.38 -17.88
C GLU A 196 7.06 0.66 -17.10
N PHE A 197 6.84 1.83 -17.69
CA PHE A 197 6.03 2.88 -17.06
C PHE A 197 4.59 2.42 -16.84
N MET A 198 3.98 1.73 -17.80
CA MET A 198 2.63 1.18 -17.66
C MET A 198 2.56 0.06 -16.63
N GLN A 199 3.53 -0.85 -16.64
CA GLN A 199 3.62 -1.95 -15.67
C GLN A 199 3.77 -1.41 -14.24
N SER A 200 4.65 -0.44 -14.02
CA SER A 200 4.85 0.19 -12.72
C SER A 200 3.56 0.80 -12.18
N ARG A 201 2.79 1.48 -13.01
CA ARG A 201 1.48 2.05 -12.63
C ARG A 201 0.43 1.00 -12.33
N THR A 202 0.42 -0.08 -13.11
CA THR A 202 -0.51 -1.20 -12.86
C THR A 202 -0.21 -1.84 -11.53
N ILE A 203 1.07 -2.10 -11.22
CA ILE A 203 1.51 -2.64 -9.93
C ILE A 203 1.12 -1.72 -8.77
N GLU A 204 1.35 -0.40 -8.91
CA GLU A 204 0.99 0.58 -7.88
C GLU A 204 -0.52 0.57 -7.60
N LYS A 205 -1.34 0.57 -8.67
CA LYS A 205 -2.80 0.48 -8.55
C LYS A 205 -3.26 -0.83 -7.88
N GLN A 206 -2.70 -1.95 -8.29
CA GLN A 206 -3.03 -3.26 -7.72
C GLN A 206 -2.62 -3.36 -6.25
N SER A 207 -1.44 -2.85 -5.88
CA SER A 207 -0.97 -2.82 -4.50
C SER A 207 -1.89 -1.98 -3.60
N LYS A 208 -2.39 -0.84 -4.11
CA LYS A 208 -3.34 0.00 -3.38
C LYS A 208 -4.68 -0.73 -3.16
N LEU A 209 -5.24 -1.33 -4.21
CA LEU A 209 -6.50 -2.08 -4.13
C LEU A 209 -6.38 -3.26 -3.17
N LEU A 210 -5.28 -4.02 -3.25
CA LEU A 210 -5.02 -5.14 -2.34
C LEU A 210 -4.92 -4.68 -0.88
N GLY A 211 -4.27 -3.53 -0.65
CA GLY A 211 -4.20 -2.93 0.69
C GLY A 211 -5.56 -2.51 1.25
N GLU A 212 -6.44 -1.95 0.41
CA GLU A 212 -7.81 -1.60 0.79
C GLU A 212 -8.66 -2.85 1.08
N GLU A 213 -8.53 -3.90 0.26
CA GLU A 213 -9.25 -5.15 0.43
C GLU A 213 -8.80 -5.91 1.69
N LYS A 214 -7.48 -5.93 1.95
CA LYS A 214 -6.93 -6.49 3.19
C LYS A 214 -7.50 -5.78 4.42
N LYS A 215 -7.51 -4.44 4.44
CA LYS A 215 -8.08 -3.66 5.56
C LYS A 215 -9.57 -3.95 5.78
N LYS A 216 -10.35 -4.10 4.69
CA LYS A 216 -11.76 -4.49 4.80
C LYS A 216 -11.94 -5.88 5.40
N SER A 217 -11.12 -6.83 4.97
CA SER A 217 -11.15 -8.20 5.50
C SER A 217 -10.78 -8.24 6.98
N GLU A 218 -9.74 -7.51 7.40
CA GLU A 218 -9.33 -7.38 8.81
C GLU A 218 -10.44 -6.73 9.65
N ALA A 219 -11.05 -5.65 9.17
CA ALA A 219 -12.15 -4.98 9.87
C ALA A 219 -13.38 -5.90 10.05
N LEU A 220 -13.72 -6.72 9.04
CA LEU A 220 -14.81 -7.69 9.16
C LEU A 220 -14.50 -8.78 10.20
N LEU A 221 -13.24 -9.22 10.30
CA LEU A 221 -12.81 -10.21 11.29
C LEU A 221 -12.90 -9.63 12.72
N LEU A 222 -12.49 -8.39 12.91
CA LEU A 222 -12.55 -7.67 14.18
C LEU A 222 -14.01 -7.39 14.65
N ASN A 223 -14.98 -7.37 13.74
CA ASN A 223 -16.40 -7.27 14.11
C ASN A 223 -16.97 -8.59 14.67
N ILE A 224 -16.26 -9.71 14.51
CA ILE A 224 -16.74 -11.03 14.92
C ILE A 224 -15.93 -11.58 16.10
N LEU A 225 -14.66 -11.20 16.24
CA LEU A 225 -13.71 -11.74 17.20
C LEU A 225 -13.03 -10.61 17.97
N PRO A 226 -12.70 -10.82 19.26
CA PRO A 226 -11.84 -9.90 20.00
C PRO A 226 -10.49 -9.71 19.26
N GLU A 227 -9.92 -8.50 19.34
CA GLU A 227 -8.71 -8.13 18.58
C GLU A 227 -7.53 -9.07 18.85
N THR A 228 -7.31 -9.46 20.10
CA THR A 228 -6.23 -10.39 20.48
C THR A 228 -6.39 -11.75 19.83
N VAL A 229 -7.61 -12.25 19.75
CA VAL A 229 -7.97 -13.54 19.12
C VAL A 229 -7.86 -13.44 17.60
N ALA A 230 -8.34 -12.36 16.98
CA ALA A 230 -8.24 -12.13 15.55
C ALA A 230 -6.77 -12.06 15.10
N ASN A 231 -5.90 -11.37 15.87
CA ASN A 231 -4.47 -11.28 15.56
C ASN A 231 -3.76 -12.64 15.63
N ARG A 232 -4.12 -13.50 16.58
CA ARG A 232 -3.57 -14.87 16.69
C ARG A 232 -4.01 -15.74 15.51
N LEU A 233 -5.28 -15.66 15.09
CA LEU A 233 -5.76 -16.36 13.88
C LEU A 233 -5.06 -15.88 12.62
N LEU A 234 -4.86 -14.57 12.46
CA LEU A 234 -4.14 -13.98 11.32
C LEU A 234 -2.65 -14.40 11.30
N SER A 235 -2.07 -14.66 12.48
CA SER A 235 -0.69 -15.21 12.58
C SER A 235 -0.60 -16.70 12.30
N GLY A 236 -1.73 -17.39 12.05
CA GLY A 236 -1.81 -18.79 11.67
C GLY A 236 -2.04 -19.77 12.81
N GLU A 237 -2.36 -19.27 14.01
CA GLU A 237 -2.76 -20.14 15.14
C GLU A 237 -4.15 -20.72 14.87
N ARG A 238 -4.27 -22.06 14.92
CA ARG A 238 -5.51 -22.76 14.54
C ARG A 238 -6.40 -23.12 15.70
N THR A 239 -5.86 -23.16 16.91
CA THR A 239 -6.60 -23.55 18.12
C THR A 239 -6.30 -22.53 19.19
N ILE A 240 -7.30 -21.74 19.55
CA ILE A 240 -7.21 -20.73 20.59
C ILE A 240 -8.11 -21.18 21.73
N ALA A 241 -7.51 -21.45 22.88
CA ALA A 241 -8.20 -21.82 24.11
C ALA A 241 -7.41 -21.28 25.30
N ASP A 242 -7.91 -20.23 25.91
CA ASP A 242 -7.27 -19.53 27.01
C ASP A 242 -8.06 -19.77 28.30
N TYR A 243 -7.34 -20.10 29.37
CA TYR A 243 -7.91 -20.30 30.69
C TYR A 243 -7.91 -18.97 31.49
N PHE A 244 -9.06 -18.65 32.03
CA PHE A 244 -9.26 -17.50 32.92
C PHE A 244 -9.73 -18.03 34.26
N ASP A 245 -8.98 -17.73 35.31
CA ASP A 245 -9.22 -18.19 36.69
C ASP A 245 -10.35 -17.45 37.40
N SER A 246 -10.63 -16.19 37.01
CA SER A 246 -11.65 -15.37 37.60
C SER A 246 -12.26 -14.43 36.55
N VAL A 247 -13.51 -14.70 36.17
CA VAL A 247 -14.35 -13.89 35.30
C VAL A 247 -15.77 -13.88 35.83
N SER A 248 -16.59 -12.94 35.36
CA SER A 248 -18.04 -12.98 35.57
C SER A 248 -18.76 -13.14 34.25
N VAL A 249 -19.70 -14.07 34.21
CA VAL A 249 -20.57 -14.35 33.07
C VAL A 249 -22.00 -13.97 33.42
N LEU A 250 -22.63 -13.20 32.51
CA LEU A 250 -24.01 -12.77 32.63
C LEU A 250 -24.84 -13.36 31.51
N PHE A 251 -25.98 -13.93 31.86
CA PHE A 251 -27.07 -14.25 30.95
C PHE A 251 -28.29 -13.37 31.29
N ALA A 252 -28.91 -12.84 30.24
CA ALA A 252 -30.16 -12.10 30.31
C ALA A 252 -31.15 -12.63 29.30
N ASP A 253 -32.37 -12.93 29.67
CA ASP A 253 -33.42 -13.50 28.83
C ASP A 253 -34.74 -12.73 28.98
N ILE A 254 -35.49 -12.59 27.88
CA ILE A 254 -36.77 -11.85 27.91
C ILE A 254 -37.89 -12.76 28.38
N GLU A 255 -38.46 -12.45 29.52
CA GLU A 255 -39.58 -13.23 30.06
C GLU A 255 -40.79 -13.16 29.12
N GLY A 256 -41.36 -14.35 28.82
CA GLY A 256 -42.57 -14.45 28.00
C GLY A 256 -42.36 -14.22 26.51
N PHE A 257 -41.10 -14.19 26.06
CA PHE A 257 -40.77 -13.98 24.62
C PHE A 257 -41.46 -14.94 23.68
N THR A 258 -41.63 -16.23 24.03
CA THR A 258 -42.34 -17.20 23.20
C THR A 258 -43.81 -16.80 22.98
N SER A 259 -44.47 -16.17 23.90
CA SER A 259 -45.84 -15.66 23.73
C SER A 259 -45.86 -14.39 22.87
N LEU A 260 -44.90 -13.52 23.02
CA LEU A 260 -44.72 -12.31 22.23
C LEU A 260 -44.40 -12.64 20.76
N SER A 261 -43.53 -13.58 20.53
CA SER A 261 -43.14 -14.03 19.16
C SER A 261 -44.27 -14.63 18.35
N ARG A 262 -45.33 -15.12 19.01
CA ARG A 262 -46.54 -15.60 18.33
C ARG A 262 -47.50 -14.49 17.91
N ARG A 263 -47.38 -13.30 18.49
CA ARG A 263 -48.28 -12.15 18.25
C ARG A 263 -47.71 -11.13 17.29
N LEU A 264 -46.43 -10.94 17.32
CA LEU A 264 -45.71 -10.01 16.39
C LEU A 264 -45.44 -10.70 15.05
N ASN A 265 -45.39 -9.91 14.00
CA ASN A 265 -44.85 -10.42 12.75
C ASN A 265 -43.33 -10.62 12.84
N PRO A 266 -42.71 -11.52 12.04
CA PRO A 266 -41.28 -11.81 12.15
C PRO A 266 -40.36 -10.59 11.98
N GLN A 267 -40.77 -9.62 11.17
CA GLN A 267 -39.95 -8.41 10.92
C GLN A 267 -39.99 -7.46 12.11
N GLU A 268 -41.16 -7.27 12.73
CA GLU A 268 -41.32 -6.47 13.96
C GLU A 268 -40.57 -7.08 15.14
N LEU A 269 -40.63 -8.41 15.25
CA LEU A 269 -39.92 -9.15 16.29
C LEU A 269 -38.40 -8.96 16.17
N VAL A 270 -37.85 -9.13 14.98
CA VAL A 270 -36.41 -8.93 14.72
C VAL A 270 -36.01 -7.47 14.93
N ALA A 271 -36.85 -6.51 14.50
CA ALA A 271 -36.59 -5.09 14.71
C ALA A 271 -36.58 -4.72 16.21
N LEU A 272 -37.48 -5.29 17.03
CA LEU A 272 -37.50 -5.10 18.45
C LEU A 272 -36.24 -5.65 19.14
N LEU A 273 -35.88 -6.91 18.84
CA LEU A 273 -34.67 -7.54 19.39
C LEU A 273 -33.43 -6.76 18.99
N ASN A 274 -33.33 -6.37 17.70
CA ASN A 274 -32.18 -5.61 17.22
C ASN A 274 -32.03 -4.27 17.95
N ARG A 275 -33.12 -3.56 18.20
CA ARG A 275 -33.09 -2.29 18.93
C ARG A 275 -32.63 -2.49 20.39
N VAL A 276 -33.22 -3.45 21.12
CA VAL A 276 -32.87 -3.74 22.52
C VAL A 276 -31.41 -4.20 22.61
N PHE A 277 -31.00 -5.15 21.77
CA PHE A 277 -29.65 -5.70 21.81
C PHE A 277 -28.59 -4.71 21.34
N SER A 278 -28.91 -3.78 20.44
CA SER A 278 -27.98 -2.70 20.07
C SER A 278 -27.69 -1.76 21.24
N HIS A 279 -28.68 -1.48 22.08
CA HIS A 279 -28.45 -0.71 23.31
C HIS A 279 -27.62 -1.51 24.32
N PHE A 280 -27.82 -2.83 24.44
CA PHE A 280 -26.98 -3.69 25.25
C PHE A 280 -25.56 -3.78 24.76
N ASP A 281 -25.35 -3.85 23.42
CA ASP A 281 -24.02 -3.86 22.78
C ASP A 281 -23.26 -2.57 23.14
N SER A 282 -23.92 -1.40 23.00
CA SER A 282 -23.32 -0.11 23.35
C SER A 282 -22.96 -0.02 24.85
N LEU A 283 -23.83 -0.55 25.74
CA LEU A 283 -23.57 -0.59 27.16
C LEU A 283 -22.40 -1.53 27.50
N ALA A 284 -22.31 -2.70 26.87
CA ALA A 284 -21.20 -3.64 27.04
C ALA A 284 -19.86 -3.01 26.64
N GLU A 285 -19.83 -2.29 25.55
CA GLU A 285 -18.64 -1.56 25.06
C GLU A 285 -18.20 -0.50 26.09
N VAL A 286 -19.12 0.34 26.59
CA VAL A 286 -18.81 1.39 27.57
C VAL A 286 -18.28 0.81 28.88
N LEU A 287 -18.79 -0.34 29.32
CA LEU A 287 -18.37 -1.01 30.54
C LEU A 287 -17.14 -1.93 30.35
N GLY A 288 -16.65 -2.07 29.11
CA GLY A 288 -15.51 -2.93 28.78
C GLY A 288 -15.79 -4.42 29.01
N LEU A 289 -17.00 -4.87 28.65
CA LEU A 289 -17.40 -6.28 28.66
C LEU A 289 -17.32 -6.85 27.23
N GLU A 290 -17.07 -8.15 27.15
CA GLU A 290 -17.07 -8.87 25.88
C GLU A 290 -18.45 -9.52 25.66
N LYS A 291 -19.13 -9.10 24.58
CA LYS A 291 -20.33 -9.79 24.09
C LYS A 291 -19.93 -11.12 23.51
N ILE A 292 -20.47 -12.20 24.03
CA ILE A 292 -20.15 -13.55 23.54
C ILE A 292 -21.09 -13.94 22.40
N LYS A 293 -22.39 -13.95 22.66
CA LYS A 293 -23.42 -14.32 21.66
C LYS A 293 -24.83 -13.98 22.14
N THR A 294 -25.75 -14.05 21.20
CA THR A 294 -27.19 -14.13 21.50
C THR A 294 -27.68 -15.55 21.21
N ILE A 295 -28.59 -16.07 22.03
CA ILE A 295 -29.21 -17.40 21.91
C ILE A 295 -30.72 -17.22 21.87
N GLY A 296 -31.31 -17.01 20.71
CA GLY A 296 -32.71 -16.59 20.59
C GLY A 296 -32.91 -15.18 21.19
N ASP A 297 -33.67 -15.10 22.26
CA ASP A 297 -33.93 -13.89 23.05
C ASP A 297 -32.99 -13.72 24.26
N ALA A 298 -32.08 -14.66 24.48
CA ALA A 298 -31.08 -14.55 25.51
C ALA A 298 -29.81 -13.83 25.01
N TYR A 299 -29.26 -12.96 25.87
CA TYR A 299 -28.02 -12.21 25.66
C TYR A 299 -26.94 -12.67 26.63
N MET A 300 -25.78 -13.05 26.14
CA MET A 300 -24.64 -13.54 26.91
C MET A 300 -23.46 -12.58 26.80
N VAL A 301 -22.91 -12.15 27.94
CA VAL A 301 -21.76 -11.25 28.03
C VAL A 301 -20.83 -11.70 29.15
N GLY A 302 -19.53 -11.42 29.01
CA GLY A 302 -18.52 -11.73 30.02
C GLY A 302 -17.65 -10.52 30.39
N ALA A 303 -17.19 -10.48 31.63
CA ALA A 303 -16.21 -9.52 32.13
C ALA A 303 -14.97 -10.24 32.63
N GLY A 304 -13.77 -9.64 32.41
CA GLY A 304 -12.49 -10.24 32.72
C GLY A 304 -11.89 -11.03 31.57
N LEU A 305 -12.40 -10.84 30.34
CA LEU A 305 -11.92 -11.43 29.09
C LEU A 305 -12.13 -10.43 27.92
N PRO A 306 -11.33 -10.46 26.85
CA PRO A 306 -10.13 -11.30 26.69
C PRO A 306 -8.95 -10.84 27.56
N HIS A 307 -9.13 -9.77 28.34
CA HIS A 307 -8.15 -9.24 29.27
C HIS A 307 -8.67 -9.36 30.70
N LYS A 308 -7.80 -9.85 31.61
CA LYS A 308 -8.15 -9.96 33.03
C LYS A 308 -8.37 -8.58 33.64
N VAL A 309 -9.43 -8.42 34.39
CA VAL A 309 -9.74 -7.24 35.20
C VAL A 309 -10.24 -7.68 36.59
N ASP A 310 -9.86 -6.95 37.64
CA ASP A 310 -10.19 -7.32 39.00
C ASP A 310 -11.67 -7.00 39.32
N ASP A 311 -12.23 -5.98 38.67
CA ASP A 311 -13.60 -5.48 38.88
C ASP A 311 -14.63 -6.16 37.94
N HIS A 312 -14.36 -7.40 37.50
CA HIS A 312 -15.22 -8.14 36.57
C HIS A 312 -16.65 -8.34 37.09
N ALA A 313 -16.82 -8.55 38.39
CA ALA A 313 -18.14 -8.73 38.99
C ALA A 313 -18.96 -7.44 39.05
N GLU A 314 -18.31 -6.33 39.43
CA GLU A 314 -18.92 -4.99 39.44
C GLU A 314 -19.36 -4.56 38.04
N ARG A 315 -18.54 -4.82 37.01
CA ARG A 315 -18.89 -4.51 35.61
C ARG A 315 -20.11 -5.32 35.17
N CYS A 316 -20.13 -6.63 35.43
CA CYS A 316 -21.31 -7.45 35.11
C CYS A 316 -22.56 -6.99 35.87
N PHE A 317 -22.43 -6.59 37.13
CA PHE A 317 -23.55 -6.05 37.91
C PHE A 317 -24.05 -4.71 37.36
N ALA A 318 -23.14 -3.80 37.00
CA ALA A 318 -23.49 -2.53 36.35
C ALA A 318 -24.17 -2.77 34.98
N MET A 319 -23.70 -3.77 34.21
CA MET A 319 -24.35 -4.21 32.97
C MET A 319 -25.80 -4.65 33.21
N ALA A 320 -26.02 -5.52 34.22
CA ALA A 320 -27.35 -6.00 34.58
C ALA A 320 -28.29 -4.85 34.97
N GLN A 321 -27.82 -3.90 35.78
CA GLN A 321 -28.58 -2.71 36.14
C GLN A 321 -28.92 -1.83 34.95
N GLY A 322 -27.93 -1.64 34.02
CA GLY A 322 -28.12 -0.89 32.80
C GLY A 322 -29.13 -1.54 31.86
N MET A 323 -29.08 -2.88 31.70
CA MET A 323 -30.06 -3.64 30.93
C MET A 323 -31.49 -3.45 31.44
N LEU A 324 -31.70 -3.50 32.75
CA LEU A 324 -33.02 -3.26 33.36
C LEU A 324 -33.52 -1.85 33.07
N ARG A 325 -32.67 -0.82 33.20
CA ARG A 325 -33.01 0.58 32.86
C ARG A 325 -33.35 0.77 31.39
N ILE A 326 -32.52 0.24 30.47
CA ILE A 326 -32.78 0.29 29.06
C ILE A 326 -34.14 -0.32 28.72
N LEU A 327 -34.47 -1.46 29.34
CA LEU A 327 -35.75 -2.09 29.08
C LEU A 327 -36.95 -1.30 29.67
N GLU A 328 -36.77 -0.61 30.79
CA GLU A 328 -37.79 0.31 31.35
C GLU A 328 -38.06 1.47 30.38
N GLU A 329 -37.03 2.03 29.74
CA GLU A 329 -37.15 3.09 28.75
C GLU A 329 -37.85 2.56 27.48
N GLU A 330 -37.44 1.42 26.93
CA GLU A 330 -38.09 0.78 25.78
C GLU A 330 -39.58 0.46 26.08
N ASN A 331 -39.88 0.03 27.29
CA ASN A 331 -41.23 -0.27 27.71
C ASN A 331 -42.19 0.93 27.70
N GLN A 332 -41.68 2.18 27.72
CA GLN A 332 -42.54 3.36 27.58
C GLN A 332 -43.27 3.39 26.25
N SER A 333 -42.64 2.86 25.18
CA SER A 333 -43.16 2.84 23.81
C SER A 333 -43.91 1.53 23.46
N LEU A 334 -43.87 0.51 24.32
CA LEU A 334 -44.44 -0.82 24.03
C LEU A 334 -45.79 -1.00 24.76
N GLU A 335 -46.77 -1.60 24.05
CA GLU A 335 -48.05 -2.02 24.66
C GLU A 335 -47.83 -3.20 25.63
N ASP A 336 -47.07 -4.20 25.16
CA ASP A 336 -46.68 -5.37 25.97
C ASP A 336 -45.35 -5.07 26.67
N LYS A 337 -45.40 -5.00 27.98
CA LYS A 337 -44.22 -4.71 28.82
C LYS A 337 -43.30 -5.91 28.85
N LEU A 338 -42.04 -5.71 28.45
CA LEU A 338 -40.97 -6.71 28.51
C LEU A 338 -40.37 -6.74 29.91
N ARG A 339 -39.96 -7.89 30.39
CA ARG A 339 -39.18 -8.08 31.60
C ARG A 339 -37.99 -8.96 31.33
N LEU A 340 -36.86 -8.70 32.01
CA LEU A 340 -35.66 -9.52 31.91
C LEU A 340 -35.51 -10.41 33.15
N ARG A 341 -35.12 -11.65 32.94
CA ARG A 341 -34.45 -12.45 33.95
C ARG A 341 -32.95 -12.35 33.72
N ILE A 342 -32.20 -12.05 34.78
CA ILE A 342 -30.74 -11.88 34.68
C ILE A 342 -30.09 -12.79 35.71
N GLY A 343 -29.08 -13.57 35.21
CA GLY A 343 -28.27 -14.44 36.05
C GLY A 343 -26.78 -14.12 35.89
N ILE A 344 -26.05 -14.01 37.01
CA ILE A 344 -24.59 -13.80 37.01
C ILE A 344 -23.91 -14.88 37.85
N ALA A 345 -22.84 -15.45 37.31
CA ALA A 345 -21.94 -16.31 38.05
C ALA A 345 -20.48 -15.89 37.80
N SER A 346 -19.67 -15.99 38.86
CA SER A 346 -18.24 -15.66 38.84
C SER A 346 -17.41 -16.89 39.17
N GLY A 347 -16.34 -17.10 38.39
CA GLY A 347 -15.43 -18.22 38.55
C GLY A 347 -14.58 -18.47 37.29
N PRO A 348 -13.91 -19.65 37.22
CA PRO A 348 -13.05 -19.98 36.12
C PRO A 348 -13.81 -20.35 34.84
N VAL A 349 -13.25 -19.96 33.69
CA VAL A 349 -13.74 -20.36 32.34
C VAL A 349 -12.58 -20.64 31.40
N VAL A 350 -12.86 -21.38 30.32
CA VAL A 350 -12.03 -21.42 29.11
C VAL A 350 -12.70 -20.58 28.06
N ALA A 351 -11.98 -19.61 27.48
CA ALA A 351 -12.44 -18.81 26.35
C ALA A 351 -11.63 -19.17 25.11
N GLY A 352 -12.27 -19.24 23.95
CA GLY A 352 -11.53 -19.60 22.77
C GLY A 352 -12.36 -19.63 21.49
N VAL A 353 -11.74 -20.09 20.40
CA VAL A 353 -12.38 -20.18 19.10
C VAL A 353 -12.51 -21.62 18.67
N ILE A 354 -13.75 -22.02 18.36
CA ILE A 354 -14.05 -23.32 17.77
C ILE A 354 -14.54 -23.12 16.32
N GLY A 355 -14.11 -24.04 15.45
CA GLY A 355 -14.53 -24.14 14.07
C GLY A 355 -13.39 -23.89 13.10
N GLN A 356 -13.53 -24.49 11.91
CA GLN A 356 -12.55 -24.27 10.81
C GLN A 356 -13.05 -23.29 9.76
N ASN A 357 -14.35 -23.26 9.51
CA ASN A 357 -14.97 -22.43 8.46
C ASN A 357 -15.82 -21.28 9.02
N LYS A 358 -16.38 -21.46 10.22
CA LYS A 358 -17.15 -20.44 10.94
C LYS A 358 -16.53 -20.32 12.33
N PHE A 359 -15.74 -19.29 12.52
CA PHE A 359 -15.14 -18.99 13.80
C PHE A 359 -16.18 -18.41 14.75
N ILE A 360 -16.28 -19.01 15.95
CA ILE A 360 -17.11 -18.52 17.01
C ILE A 360 -16.24 -18.42 18.25
N TYR A 361 -16.10 -17.22 18.79
CA TYR A 361 -15.52 -17.02 20.11
C TYR A 361 -16.56 -17.34 21.16
N ASP A 362 -16.26 -18.28 22.03
CA ASP A 362 -17.21 -18.78 23.03
C ASP A 362 -16.52 -19.07 24.36
N LEU A 363 -17.33 -19.32 25.40
CA LEU A 363 -16.90 -19.65 26.75
C LEU A 363 -17.36 -21.05 27.14
N TRP A 364 -16.49 -21.78 27.86
CA TRP A 364 -16.81 -23.09 28.43
C TRP A 364 -16.38 -23.16 29.88
N GLY A 365 -17.12 -23.94 30.65
CA GLY A 365 -16.85 -24.21 32.09
C GLY A 365 -18.13 -24.19 32.92
N ASP A 366 -17.97 -24.65 34.16
CA ASP A 366 -19.10 -24.72 35.13
C ASP A 366 -19.67 -23.33 35.43
N THR A 367 -18.85 -22.31 35.45
CA THR A 367 -19.26 -20.92 35.61
C THR A 367 -20.29 -20.47 34.59
N VAL A 368 -20.11 -20.86 33.31
CA VAL A 368 -21.03 -20.53 32.21
C VAL A 368 -22.37 -21.22 32.43
N ASN A 369 -22.34 -22.53 32.74
CA ASN A 369 -23.54 -23.30 33.03
C ASN A 369 -24.28 -22.75 34.23
N THR A 370 -23.55 -22.38 35.28
CA THR A 370 -24.11 -21.80 36.52
C THR A 370 -24.77 -20.45 36.24
N ALA A 371 -24.15 -19.55 35.45
CA ALA A 371 -24.73 -18.27 35.06
C ALA A 371 -26.07 -18.45 34.32
N SER A 372 -26.12 -19.39 33.35
CA SER A 372 -27.35 -19.74 32.63
C SER A 372 -28.43 -20.30 33.59
N ARG A 373 -28.04 -21.06 34.63
CA ARG A 373 -28.98 -21.55 35.62
C ARG A 373 -29.45 -20.44 36.55
N MET A 374 -28.60 -19.49 36.92
CA MET A 374 -29.03 -18.30 37.68
C MET A 374 -30.09 -17.50 36.91
N GLU A 375 -29.90 -17.33 35.59
CA GLU A 375 -30.90 -16.70 34.74
C GLU A 375 -32.22 -17.50 34.78
N SER A 376 -32.20 -18.79 34.40
CA SER A 376 -33.42 -19.58 34.20
C SER A 376 -34.20 -19.85 35.49
N SER A 377 -33.57 -19.84 36.68
CA SER A 377 -34.18 -19.90 37.97
C SER A 377 -34.40 -18.52 38.61
N GLY A 378 -34.08 -17.44 37.89
CA GLY A 378 -34.19 -16.08 38.36
C GLY A 378 -35.63 -15.56 38.43
N VAL A 379 -35.78 -14.39 39.02
CA VAL A 379 -37.04 -13.64 39.09
C VAL A 379 -36.97 -12.50 38.08
N ALA A 380 -38.01 -12.36 37.27
CA ALA A 380 -38.04 -11.28 36.28
C ALA A 380 -38.00 -9.89 36.92
N GLY A 381 -37.14 -9.02 36.41
CA GLY A 381 -36.87 -7.70 36.96
C GLY A 381 -35.85 -7.67 38.10
N GLU A 382 -35.28 -8.83 38.45
CA GLU A 382 -34.27 -8.94 39.50
C GLU A 382 -32.98 -9.56 38.99
N ILE A 383 -31.83 -9.31 39.67
CA ILE A 383 -30.52 -9.83 39.32
C ILE A 383 -30.19 -11.00 40.24
N HIS A 384 -30.17 -12.22 39.72
CA HIS A 384 -29.90 -13.45 40.44
C HIS A 384 -28.44 -13.84 40.35
N ILE A 385 -27.79 -14.05 41.47
CA ILE A 385 -26.33 -14.25 41.55
C ILE A 385 -25.94 -15.44 42.42
N THR A 386 -24.75 -15.99 42.18
CA THR A 386 -24.12 -16.99 43.03
C THR A 386 -23.45 -16.36 44.26
N GLU A 387 -23.14 -17.19 45.26
CA GLU A 387 -22.37 -16.77 46.43
C GLU A 387 -20.97 -16.25 46.05
N THR A 388 -20.31 -16.86 45.10
CA THR A 388 -19.02 -16.39 44.58
C THR A 388 -19.13 -14.99 43.99
N THR A 389 -20.18 -14.70 43.24
CA THR A 389 -20.44 -13.36 42.69
C THR A 389 -20.77 -12.35 43.83
N MET A 390 -21.56 -12.76 44.82
CA MET A 390 -21.85 -11.92 45.98
C MET A 390 -20.57 -11.51 46.71
N LEU A 391 -19.68 -12.46 46.97
CA LEU A 391 -18.39 -12.18 47.61
C LEU A 391 -17.50 -11.25 46.79
N ALA A 392 -17.48 -11.41 45.48
CA ALA A 392 -16.71 -10.54 44.57
C ALA A 392 -17.28 -9.11 44.53
N LEU A 393 -18.61 -8.94 44.58
CA LEU A 393 -19.28 -7.62 44.64
C LEU A 393 -19.09 -6.90 45.98
N GLY A 394 -18.90 -7.64 47.07
CA GLY A 394 -18.65 -7.08 48.37
C GLY A 394 -19.74 -6.09 48.83
N LYS A 395 -19.36 -4.80 48.98
CA LYS A 395 -20.26 -3.72 49.42
C LYS A 395 -20.95 -2.95 48.27
N THR A 396 -20.72 -3.35 47.04
CA THR A 396 -21.22 -2.64 45.85
C THR A 396 -22.73 -2.81 45.64
N ALA A 397 -23.33 -3.86 46.24
CA ALA A 397 -24.75 -4.17 46.12
C ALA A 397 -25.36 -4.58 47.46
N GLN A 398 -26.69 -4.45 47.56
CA GLN A 398 -27.48 -5.07 48.64
C GLN A 398 -27.91 -6.46 48.20
N PHE A 399 -27.88 -7.42 49.11
CA PHE A 399 -28.19 -8.81 48.86
C PHE A 399 -29.38 -9.30 49.67
N VAL A 400 -30.30 -9.98 48.99
CA VAL A 400 -31.39 -10.72 49.60
C VAL A 400 -31.09 -12.21 49.44
N ASP A 401 -30.87 -12.91 50.55
CA ASP A 401 -30.59 -14.34 50.57
C ASP A 401 -31.86 -15.12 50.17
N ARG A 402 -31.75 -15.94 49.10
CA ARG A 402 -32.82 -16.86 48.66
C ARG A 402 -32.74 -18.22 49.33
N GLY A 403 -31.71 -18.45 50.15
CA GLY A 403 -31.39 -19.76 50.69
C GLY A 403 -30.87 -20.76 49.67
N GLU A 404 -30.92 -22.02 50.02
CA GLU A 404 -30.57 -23.11 49.12
C GLU A 404 -31.71 -23.43 48.16
N ILE A 405 -31.48 -23.31 46.86
CA ILE A 405 -32.42 -23.71 45.83
C ILE A 405 -31.86 -24.89 45.03
N GLU A 406 -32.74 -25.78 44.58
CA GLU A 406 -32.40 -26.91 43.72
C GLU A 406 -32.10 -26.38 42.30
N ILE A 407 -30.88 -26.50 41.87
CA ILE A 407 -30.42 -26.06 40.52
C ILE A 407 -30.26 -27.29 39.61
N LYS A 408 -31.01 -27.35 38.56
CA LYS A 408 -30.99 -28.47 37.59
C LYS A 408 -29.57 -28.79 37.10
N GLY A 409 -29.07 -29.98 37.41
CA GLY A 409 -27.75 -30.48 36.95
C GLY A 409 -26.57 -30.00 37.83
N ILE A 410 -26.82 -29.19 38.87
CA ILE A 410 -25.78 -28.73 39.82
C ILE A 410 -26.12 -29.21 41.25
N GLY A 411 -27.39 -29.32 41.60
CA GLY A 411 -27.84 -29.67 42.94
C GLY A 411 -28.23 -28.45 43.78
N LYS A 412 -28.19 -28.57 45.10
CA LYS A 412 -28.53 -27.47 46.03
C LYS A 412 -27.41 -26.44 46.04
N MET A 413 -27.79 -25.17 45.82
CA MET A 413 -26.88 -24.04 45.80
C MET A 413 -27.52 -22.86 46.52
N ARG A 414 -26.75 -22.19 47.41
CA ARG A 414 -27.15 -20.92 48.03
C ARG A 414 -27.01 -19.79 47.01
N THR A 415 -28.07 -19.01 46.87
CA THR A 415 -28.16 -17.95 45.88
C THR A 415 -28.71 -16.66 46.44
N PHE A 416 -28.49 -15.57 45.77
CA PHE A 416 -28.85 -14.22 46.24
C PHE A 416 -29.52 -13.44 45.10
N LEU A 417 -30.42 -12.52 45.50
CA LEU A 417 -30.90 -11.46 44.63
C LEU A 417 -30.10 -10.19 44.96
N ALA A 418 -29.46 -9.61 43.94
CA ALA A 418 -28.69 -8.39 44.10
C ALA A 418 -29.51 -7.18 43.64
N ARG A 419 -29.53 -6.12 44.47
CA ARG A 419 -30.20 -4.85 44.22
C ARG A 419 -29.20 -3.71 44.28
N PRO A 420 -29.41 -2.60 43.52
CA PRO A 420 -28.58 -1.41 43.67
C PRO A 420 -28.66 -0.88 45.10
N VAL A 421 -27.56 -0.29 45.58
CA VAL A 421 -27.50 0.39 46.88
C VAL A 421 -28.19 1.74 46.79
#